data_f6b53f48b80ca8c54685703cef84d90d
#
_entry.id   f6b53f48b80ca8c54685703cef84d90d
#
_cell.length_a   1.000
_cell.length_b   1.000
_cell.length_c   1.000
_cell.angle_alpha   90.00
_cell.angle_beta   90.00
_cell.angle_gamma   90.00
#
_symmetry.space_group_name_H-M   'P 1'
#
loop_
_entity.id
_entity.type
_entity.pdbx_description
1 polymer ?
#
loop_
_entity_poly.entity_id
_entity_poly.type
_entity_poly.pdbx_seq_one_letter_code
_entity_poly.pdbx_strand_id
1 'polypeptide(L)'
;SYSLSENLEYNANYEAFIIEATDKLNHVTSGTLPIAVTDVMARPVITFDPEEIVYDEMDENPVMPRTTFKIVSEAGLKKVERFLVSADGQTPKGGDVLNGDKTYEHDELIEYKEGDKGFKVKAEDIYGNITISTLQVSYKTVPVPVLTLGKELITTDEGVDTEVQRPIESVRGVKQVAIFRVENGVSTEMFHEQIVGDNKNFDYTPKVQLTEETSQLKVVVSDGREGKEVIGIVKTYVNMEVVQLKVGSHVLANAEPFALISLNDMKTYSVDEAISSVESAKNV
;
A
#
# COMPACT_ATOMS: atom_id res chain seq x y z
N SER A 1 4.23 -69.53 -35.08
CA SER A 1 4.79 -68.18 -35.13
C SER A 1 3.63 -67.20 -35.29
N TYR A 2 3.70 -66.10 -34.58
CA TYR A 2 2.78 -65.01 -34.65
C TYR A 2 3.57 -63.75 -35.00
N SER A 3 3.08 -62.91 -35.87
CA SER A 3 3.66 -61.62 -36.18
C SER A 3 2.59 -60.57 -36.04
N LEU A 4 2.91 -59.52 -35.30
CA LEU A 4 2.08 -58.33 -35.08
C LEU A 4 2.75 -57.15 -35.77
N SER A 5 1.98 -56.36 -36.50
CA SER A 5 2.42 -55.10 -37.05
C SER A 5 1.37 -54.05 -36.72
N GLU A 6 1.72 -53.17 -35.80
CA GLU A 6 0.86 -52.08 -35.38
C GLU A 6 1.60 -50.74 -35.42
N ASN A 7 0.89 -49.68 -35.72
CA ASN A 7 1.39 -48.34 -35.54
C ASN A 7 1.14 -47.90 -34.07
N LEU A 8 2.22 -47.73 -33.33
CA LEU A 8 2.17 -47.30 -31.94
C LEU A 8 2.41 -45.80 -31.87
N GLU A 9 1.48 -45.09 -31.23
CA GLU A 9 1.72 -43.70 -30.87
C GLU A 9 2.62 -43.65 -29.61
N TYR A 10 3.69 -42.89 -29.71
CA TYR A 10 4.62 -42.70 -28.58
C TYR A 10 4.90 -41.23 -28.34
N ASN A 11 5.26 -40.88 -27.11
CA ASN A 11 5.73 -39.56 -26.76
C ASN A 11 7.16 -39.62 -26.16
N ALA A 12 7.78 -38.46 -26.01
CA ALA A 12 9.17 -38.35 -25.60
C ALA A 12 9.45 -38.89 -24.15
N ASN A 13 8.43 -39.25 -23.41
CA ASN A 13 8.58 -39.79 -22.05
C ASN A 13 8.60 -41.30 -21.99
N TYR A 14 8.41 -41.98 -23.11
CA TYR A 14 8.46 -43.44 -23.16
C TYR A 14 9.90 -43.90 -23.38
N GLU A 15 10.37 -44.82 -22.55
CA GLU A 15 11.71 -45.37 -22.60
C GLU A 15 11.78 -46.69 -23.38
N ALA A 16 10.70 -47.44 -23.36
CA ALA A 16 10.64 -48.74 -24.04
C ALA A 16 9.20 -49.23 -24.25
N PHE A 17 8.98 -50.11 -25.21
CA PHE A 17 7.82 -50.98 -25.30
C PHE A 17 8.14 -52.33 -24.66
N ILE A 18 7.24 -52.84 -23.83
CA ILE A 18 7.31 -54.19 -23.31
C ILE A 18 6.28 -55.03 -24.06
N ILE A 19 6.72 -56.09 -24.66
CA ILE A 19 5.87 -57.03 -25.38
C ILE A 19 5.83 -58.30 -24.58
N GLU A 20 4.64 -58.72 -24.19
CA GLU A 20 4.42 -59.97 -23.44
C GLU A 20 3.65 -60.94 -24.32
N ALA A 21 4.14 -62.18 -24.39
CA ALA A 21 3.48 -63.27 -25.07
C ALA A 21 3.22 -64.40 -24.08
N THR A 22 1.97 -64.90 -24.04
CA THR A 22 1.54 -65.99 -23.19
C THR A 22 1.18 -67.18 -24.06
N ASP A 23 1.75 -68.36 -23.80
CA ASP A 23 1.41 -69.58 -24.51
C ASP A 23 0.13 -70.24 -23.91
N LYS A 24 -0.32 -71.31 -24.57
CA LYS A 24 -1.52 -72.06 -24.11
C LYS A 24 -1.37 -72.75 -22.76
N LEU A 25 -0.16 -72.83 -22.25
CA LEU A 25 0.17 -73.41 -20.93
C LEU A 25 0.39 -72.31 -19.85
N ASN A 26 0.05 -71.05 -20.20
CA ASN A 26 0.23 -69.85 -19.38
C ASN A 26 1.71 -69.50 -19.04
N HIS A 27 2.65 -69.98 -19.86
CA HIS A 27 4.01 -69.47 -19.76
C HIS A 27 4.09 -68.09 -20.44
N VAL A 28 4.62 -67.10 -19.68
CA VAL A 28 4.79 -65.72 -20.14
C VAL A 28 6.25 -65.49 -20.56
N THR A 29 6.43 -64.96 -21.73
CA THR A 29 7.71 -64.45 -22.21
C THR A 29 7.59 -62.99 -22.50
N SER A 30 8.48 -62.18 -21.97
CA SER A 30 8.53 -60.74 -22.23
C SER A 30 9.77 -60.35 -23.01
N GLY A 31 9.60 -59.40 -23.91
CA GLY A 31 10.69 -58.76 -24.67
C GLY A 31 10.57 -57.26 -24.55
N THR A 32 11.68 -56.56 -24.35
CA THR A 32 11.72 -55.08 -24.26
C THR A 32 12.32 -54.55 -25.56
N LEU A 33 11.59 -53.65 -26.21
CA LEU A 33 12.06 -52.84 -27.33
C LEU A 33 12.40 -51.44 -26.78
N PRO A 34 13.69 -51.09 -26.64
CA PRO A 34 14.05 -49.76 -26.20
C PRO A 34 13.71 -48.72 -27.27
N ILE A 35 13.23 -47.56 -26.81
CA ILE A 35 12.91 -46.43 -27.67
C ILE A 35 13.98 -45.36 -27.46
N ALA A 36 14.67 -44.97 -28.51
CA ALA A 36 15.50 -43.77 -28.53
C ALA A 36 14.79 -42.70 -29.36
N VAL A 37 14.32 -41.67 -28.71
CA VAL A 37 13.77 -40.49 -29.38
C VAL A 37 14.95 -39.62 -29.78
N THR A 38 15.32 -39.61 -31.04
CA THR A 38 16.49 -38.86 -31.54
C THR A 38 16.16 -37.43 -31.96
N ASP A 39 14.89 -37.14 -32.24
CA ASP A 39 14.42 -35.81 -32.63
C ASP A 39 13.48 -35.26 -31.56
N VAL A 40 14.05 -34.84 -30.39
CA VAL A 40 13.28 -34.09 -29.41
C VAL A 40 13.09 -32.69 -29.96
N MET A 41 11.90 -32.38 -30.42
CA MET A 41 11.54 -31.01 -30.81
C MET A 41 11.78 -30.07 -29.63
N ALA A 42 12.41 -28.93 -29.91
CA ALA A 42 12.64 -27.92 -28.92
C ALA A 42 11.31 -27.47 -28.32
N ARG A 43 11.29 -27.31 -26.96
CA ARG A 43 10.13 -26.79 -26.24
C ARG A 43 9.79 -25.38 -26.73
N PRO A 44 8.54 -24.94 -26.60
CA PRO A 44 8.18 -23.54 -26.86
C PRO A 44 9.08 -22.55 -26.10
N VAL A 45 9.48 -21.48 -26.75
CA VAL A 45 10.27 -20.39 -26.15
C VAL A 45 9.36 -19.19 -25.95
N ILE A 46 9.30 -18.68 -24.74
CA ILE A 46 8.49 -17.51 -24.36
C ILE A 46 9.44 -16.35 -24.07
N THR A 47 9.23 -15.22 -24.75
CA THR A 47 10.00 -13.98 -24.57
C THR A 47 9.05 -12.85 -24.21
N PHE A 48 9.37 -12.09 -23.17
CA PHE A 48 8.61 -10.89 -22.76
C PHE A 48 9.33 -9.61 -23.23
N ASP A 49 8.53 -8.59 -23.51
CA ASP A 49 8.98 -7.23 -23.78
C ASP A 49 8.02 -6.24 -23.08
N PRO A 50 8.45 -5.54 -22.02
CA PRO A 50 9.77 -5.60 -21.38
C PRO A 50 10.05 -6.93 -20.64
N GLU A 51 11.30 -7.23 -20.33
CA GLU A 51 11.70 -8.45 -19.59
C GLU A 51 11.29 -8.42 -18.11
N GLU A 52 11.10 -7.21 -17.54
CA GLU A 52 10.59 -6.98 -16.20
C GLU A 52 9.73 -5.71 -16.17
N ILE A 53 8.83 -5.62 -15.20
CA ILE A 53 8.03 -4.43 -14.91
C ILE A 53 8.41 -3.92 -13.52
N VAL A 54 8.80 -2.65 -13.44
CA VAL A 54 9.12 -1.98 -12.18
C VAL A 54 8.18 -0.82 -11.99
N TYR A 55 7.34 -0.89 -10.95
CA TYR A 55 6.57 0.25 -10.46
C TYR A 55 7.42 1.02 -9.46
N ASP A 56 7.67 2.27 -9.73
CA ASP A 56 8.41 3.15 -8.83
C ASP A 56 7.44 4.19 -8.26
N GLU A 57 7.20 4.15 -6.96
CA GLU A 57 6.35 5.13 -6.29
C GLU A 57 6.92 6.56 -6.32
N MET A 58 8.17 6.74 -6.78
CA MET A 58 8.71 8.06 -7.08
C MET A 58 8.11 8.67 -8.35
N ASP A 59 7.58 7.86 -9.27
CA ASP A 59 6.95 8.34 -10.47
C ASP A 59 5.59 8.99 -10.14
N GLU A 60 5.42 10.25 -10.49
CA GLU A 60 4.17 10.99 -10.26
C GLU A 60 3.08 10.64 -11.30
N ASN A 61 3.49 10.08 -12.45
CA ASN A 61 2.58 9.70 -13.53
C ASN A 61 2.92 8.31 -14.04
N PRO A 62 2.70 7.26 -13.24
CA PRO A 62 3.00 5.90 -13.66
C PRO A 62 2.16 5.55 -14.89
N VAL A 63 2.83 5.28 -16.00
CA VAL A 63 2.17 4.75 -17.19
C VAL A 63 1.86 3.29 -16.95
N MET A 64 0.62 2.87 -17.18
CA MET A 64 0.28 1.44 -17.16
C MET A 64 1.17 0.71 -18.16
N PRO A 65 1.99 -0.26 -17.71
CA PRO A 65 2.84 -0.98 -18.62
C PRO A 65 2.02 -1.91 -19.50
N ARG A 66 2.39 -1.98 -20.77
CA ARG A 66 1.90 -3.04 -21.66
C ARG A 66 2.68 -4.31 -21.37
N THR A 67 1.97 -5.41 -21.26
CA THR A 67 2.56 -6.74 -21.15
C THR A 67 2.53 -7.37 -22.54
N THR A 68 3.68 -7.35 -23.19
CA THR A 68 3.84 -7.95 -24.51
C THR A 68 4.69 -9.21 -24.40
N PHE A 69 4.28 -10.28 -25.06
CA PHE A 69 5.10 -11.47 -25.15
C PHE A 69 4.94 -12.17 -26.49
N LYS A 70 5.99 -12.88 -26.86
CA LYS A 70 6.05 -13.72 -28.04
C LYS A 70 6.40 -15.15 -27.67
N ILE A 71 5.74 -16.09 -28.30
CA ILE A 71 6.03 -17.52 -28.18
C ILE A 71 6.43 -18.06 -29.54
N VAL A 72 7.51 -18.83 -29.57
CA VAL A 72 7.96 -19.54 -30.76
C VAL A 72 8.04 -21.04 -30.46
N SER A 73 7.48 -21.86 -31.31
CA SER A 73 7.54 -23.31 -31.22
C SER A 73 7.79 -23.92 -32.60
N GLU A 74 8.87 -24.68 -32.75
CA GLU A 74 9.13 -25.42 -34.01
C GLU A 74 8.07 -26.48 -34.28
N ALA A 75 7.57 -27.12 -33.24
CA ALA A 75 6.52 -28.11 -33.28
C ALA A 75 5.14 -27.55 -33.65
N GLY A 76 4.92 -26.27 -33.38
CA GLY A 76 3.61 -25.63 -33.42
C GLY A 76 2.92 -25.66 -32.04
N LEU A 77 2.17 -24.62 -31.76
CA LEU A 77 1.49 -24.40 -30.46
C LEU A 77 0.11 -25.06 -30.48
N LYS A 78 -0.24 -25.66 -29.35
CA LYS A 78 -1.56 -26.26 -29.11
C LYS A 78 -2.39 -25.36 -28.19
N LYS A 79 -1.77 -24.81 -27.14
CA LYS A 79 -2.47 -24.01 -26.12
C LYS A 79 -1.55 -22.99 -25.45
N VAL A 80 -2.10 -21.83 -25.19
CA VAL A 80 -1.46 -20.80 -24.35
C VAL A 80 -2.41 -20.45 -23.20
N GLU A 81 -1.91 -20.38 -21.98
CA GLU A 81 -2.64 -19.98 -20.78
C GLU A 81 -1.90 -18.83 -20.07
N ARG A 82 -2.65 -17.87 -19.57
CA ARG A 82 -2.13 -16.64 -18.95
C ARG A 82 -2.67 -16.52 -17.52
N PHE A 83 -1.80 -16.07 -16.60
CA PHE A 83 -2.14 -15.92 -15.18
C PHE A 83 -1.48 -14.69 -14.60
N LEU A 84 -2.22 -13.95 -13.77
CA LEU A 84 -1.64 -12.97 -12.85
C LEU A 84 -1.19 -13.70 -11.59
N VAL A 85 0.04 -13.47 -11.17
CA VAL A 85 0.63 -14.08 -9.97
C VAL A 85 0.68 -13.04 -8.86
N SER A 86 0.06 -13.32 -7.74
CA SER A 86 0.07 -12.48 -6.54
C SER A 86 0.59 -13.25 -5.33
N ALA A 87 0.65 -12.58 -4.16
CA ALA A 87 1.00 -13.24 -2.91
C ALA A 87 0.00 -14.35 -2.53
N ASP A 88 -1.27 -14.17 -2.89
CA ASP A 88 -2.37 -15.07 -2.54
C ASP A 88 -2.58 -16.21 -3.54
N GLY A 89 -1.82 -16.23 -4.63
CA GLY A 89 -1.91 -17.29 -5.63
C GLY A 89 -1.89 -16.81 -7.07
N GLN A 90 -2.58 -17.55 -7.94
CA GLN A 90 -2.63 -17.29 -9.37
C GLN A 90 -4.08 -17.10 -9.83
N THR A 91 -4.33 -16.00 -10.53
CA THR A 91 -5.63 -15.69 -11.13
C THR A 91 -5.55 -15.85 -12.65
N PRO A 92 -6.40 -16.71 -13.27
CA PRO A 92 -6.44 -16.84 -14.71
C PRO A 92 -6.82 -15.51 -15.40
N LYS A 93 -6.07 -15.15 -16.44
CA LYS A 93 -6.32 -13.98 -17.32
C LYS A 93 -6.80 -14.38 -18.71
N GLY A 94 -6.93 -15.67 -18.95
CA GLY A 94 -7.41 -16.21 -20.22
C GLY A 94 -6.45 -17.22 -20.82
N GLY A 95 -6.79 -17.67 -22.02
CA GLY A 95 -5.97 -18.60 -22.78
C GLY A 95 -6.56 -18.81 -24.17
N ASP A 96 -5.70 -19.29 -25.08
CA ASP A 96 -6.03 -19.51 -26.47
C ASP A 96 -5.70 -20.95 -26.86
N VAL A 97 -6.59 -21.58 -27.63
CA VAL A 97 -6.37 -22.88 -28.27
C VAL A 97 -5.88 -22.60 -29.67
N LEU A 98 -4.73 -23.17 -30.02
CA LEU A 98 -4.04 -22.94 -31.27
C LEU A 98 -3.96 -24.26 -32.08
N ASN A 99 -3.90 -24.15 -33.39
CA ASN A 99 -3.94 -25.30 -34.29
C ASN A 99 -2.60 -25.56 -34.97
N GLY A 100 -1.51 -25.52 -34.18
CA GLY A 100 -0.17 -25.77 -34.70
C GLY A 100 0.55 -24.54 -35.23
N ASP A 101 0.08 -23.34 -34.87
CA ASP A 101 0.77 -22.08 -35.19
C ASP A 101 2.16 -22.07 -34.57
N LYS A 102 3.18 -21.73 -35.35
CA LYS A 102 4.57 -21.74 -34.91
C LYS A 102 4.94 -20.49 -34.07
N THR A 103 4.14 -19.45 -34.17
CA THR A 103 4.34 -18.20 -33.46
C THR A 103 3.03 -17.73 -32.87
N TYR A 104 3.11 -17.15 -31.68
CA TYR A 104 1.99 -16.49 -31.02
C TYR A 104 2.50 -15.19 -30.40
N GLU A 105 1.83 -14.08 -30.65
CA GLU A 105 2.13 -12.78 -30.09
C GLU A 105 0.89 -12.26 -29.36
N HIS A 106 1.13 -11.69 -28.18
CA HIS A 106 0.07 -11.13 -27.35
C HIS A 106 0.53 -9.80 -26.75
N ASP A 107 -0.40 -8.86 -26.72
CA ASP A 107 -0.17 -7.52 -26.19
C ASP A 107 -1.40 -7.09 -25.40
N GLU A 108 -1.24 -6.91 -24.10
CA GLU A 108 -2.32 -6.59 -23.17
C GLU A 108 -1.91 -5.50 -22.20
N LEU A 109 -2.82 -4.56 -21.92
CA LEU A 109 -2.69 -3.63 -20.81
C LEU A 109 -3.16 -4.34 -19.55
N ILE A 110 -2.25 -4.56 -18.62
CA ILE A 110 -2.56 -5.19 -17.35
C ILE A 110 -2.35 -4.18 -16.24
N GLU A 111 -3.40 -3.94 -15.48
CA GLU A 111 -3.33 -3.17 -14.23
C GLU A 111 -2.78 -4.08 -13.14
N TYR A 112 -1.51 -3.90 -12.80
CA TYR A 112 -0.90 -4.58 -11.66
C TYR A 112 -1.18 -3.79 -10.38
N LYS A 113 -1.39 -4.52 -9.29
CA LYS A 113 -1.65 -3.95 -7.96
C LYS A 113 -0.48 -4.25 -7.02
N GLU A 114 -0.35 -3.45 -5.98
CA GLU A 114 0.58 -3.77 -4.89
C GLU A 114 0.33 -5.19 -4.39
N GLY A 115 1.38 -6.02 -4.34
CA GLY A 115 1.30 -7.44 -4.01
C GLY A 115 1.28 -8.40 -5.20
N ASP A 116 1.06 -7.92 -6.43
CA ASP A 116 1.28 -8.73 -7.63
C ASP A 116 2.78 -8.98 -7.82
N LYS A 117 3.13 -10.20 -8.19
CA LYS A 117 4.53 -10.64 -8.32
C LYS A 117 4.95 -10.87 -9.76
N GLY A 118 3.98 -10.99 -10.67
CA GLY A 118 4.29 -11.22 -12.05
C GLY A 118 3.11 -11.67 -12.91
N PHE A 119 3.42 -11.79 -14.19
CA PHE A 119 2.51 -12.34 -15.20
C PHE A 119 3.09 -13.62 -15.76
N LYS A 120 2.41 -14.73 -15.54
CA LYS A 120 2.84 -16.06 -15.92
C LYS A 120 2.16 -16.50 -17.21
N VAL A 121 2.95 -17.00 -18.15
CA VAL A 121 2.49 -17.60 -19.39
C VAL A 121 2.91 -19.06 -19.41
N LYS A 122 1.98 -19.93 -19.76
CA LYS A 122 2.19 -21.34 -19.98
C LYS A 122 1.84 -21.67 -21.44
N ALA A 123 2.78 -22.22 -22.18
CA ALA A 123 2.63 -22.65 -23.56
C ALA A 123 2.78 -24.17 -23.67
N GLU A 124 1.88 -24.80 -24.40
CA GLU A 124 1.90 -26.22 -24.73
C GLU A 124 1.98 -26.36 -26.25
N ASP A 125 2.90 -27.18 -26.77
CA ASP A 125 2.98 -27.53 -28.19
C ASP A 125 2.08 -28.72 -28.56
N ILE A 126 2.00 -29.04 -29.84
CA ILE A 126 1.18 -30.15 -30.33
C ILE A 126 1.63 -31.54 -29.85
N TYR A 127 2.87 -31.66 -29.37
CA TYR A 127 3.42 -32.88 -28.78
C TYR A 127 3.27 -32.97 -27.26
N GLY A 128 2.69 -31.93 -26.65
CA GLY A 128 2.48 -31.87 -25.20
C GLY A 128 3.68 -31.34 -24.40
N ASN A 129 4.72 -30.83 -25.08
CA ASN A 129 5.82 -30.16 -24.37
C ASN A 129 5.35 -28.82 -23.80
N ILE A 130 5.66 -28.59 -22.53
CA ILE A 130 5.20 -27.40 -21.82
C ILE A 130 6.39 -26.54 -21.47
N THR A 131 6.25 -25.21 -21.69
CA THR A 131 7.11 -24.16 -21.16
C THR A 131 6.29 -23.21 -20.34
N ILE A 132 6.85 -22.82 -19.19
CA ILE A 132 6.28 -21.82 -18.30
C ILE A 132 7.32 -20.72 -18.12
N SER A 133 6.92 -19.49 -18.34
CA SER A 133 7.74 -18.31 -18.06
C SER A 133 6.94 -17.26 -17.31
N THR A 134 7.62 -16.44 -16.51
CA THR A 134 6.98 -15.42 -15.70
C THR A 134 7.70 -14.09 -15.89
N LEU A 135 6.97 -13.09 -16.39
CA LEU A 135 7.38 -11.69 -16.34
C LEU A 135 7.34 -11.22 -14.89
N GLN A 136 8.46 -10.78 -14.37
CA GLN A 136 8.53 -10.30 -12.98
C GLN A 136 7.94 -8.90 -12.87
N VAL A 137 7.18 -8.68 -11.80
CA VAL A 137 6.66 -7.37 -11.41
C VAL A 137 7.20 -7.03 -10.04
N SER A 138 7.84 -5.89 -9.92
CA SER A 138 8.39 -5.39 -8.67
C SER A 138 7.90 -3.99 -8.37
N TYR A 139 7.84 -3.66 -7.07
CA TYR A 139 7.40 -2.36 -6.57
C TYR A 139 8.54 -1.74 -5.75
N LYS A 140 8.96 -0.55 -6.14
CA LYS A 140 9.83 0.29 -5.34
C LYS A 140 8.97 1.22 -4.50
N THR A 141 8.74 0.81 -3.26
CA THR A 141 7.96 1.58 -2.31
C THR A 141 8.77 2.75 -1.76
N VAL A 142 8.11 3.85 -1.54
CA VAL A 142 8.69 5.06 -0.92
C VAL A 142 8.05 5.25 0.46
N PRO A 143 8.85 5.53 1.50
CA PRO A 143 8.30 5.84 2.80
C PRO A 143 7.28 6.98 2.75
N VAL A 144 6.25 6.90 3.58
CA VAL A 144 5.34 8.03 3.78
C VAL A 144 6.08 9.21 4.42
N PRO A 145 5.57 10.44 4.29
CA PRO A 145 6.16 11.59 4.97
C PRO A 145 6.32 11.35 6.48
N VAL A 146 7.39 11.87 7.06
CA VAL A 146 7.61 11.85 8.50
C VAL A 146 7.26 13.22 9.04
N LEU A 147 6.24 13.28 9.91
CA LEU A 147 5.81 14.48 10.61
C LEU A 147 6.30 14.41 12.06
N THR A 148 7.19 15.30 12.45
CA THR A 148 7.66 15.40 13.83
C THR A 148 6.87 16.46 14.57
N LEU A 149 6.11 16.06 15.59
CA LEU A 149 5.37 16.97 16.44
C LEU A 149 6.31 17.53 17.52
N GLY A 150 6.56 18.84 17.49
CA GLY A 150 7.46 19.49 18.46
C GLY A 150 6.92 19.51 19.90
N LYS A 151 5.59 19.42 20.06
CA LYS A 151 4.91 19.37 21.36
C LYS A 151 3.68 18.46 21.26
N GLU A 152 3.41 17.72 22.31
CA GLU A 152 2.18 16.93 22.43
C GLU A 152 0.99 17.77 22.91
N LEU A 153 1.27 18.89 23.58
CA LEU A 153 0.28 19.82 24.10
C LEU A 153 0.66 21.26 23.74
N ILE A 154 -0.28 21.99 23.20
CA ILE A 154 -0.20 23.43 22.99
C ILE A 154 -1.09 24.11 24.02
N THR A 155 -0.53 25.05 24.77
CA THR A 155 -1.27 25.93 25.67
C THR A 155 -1.22 27.35 25.10
N THR A 156 -2.36 27.99 24.95
CA THR A 156 -2.49 29.36 24.43
C THR A 156 -3.71 30.05 25.03
N ASP A 157 -3.79 31.35 24.84
CA ASP A 157 -4.99 32.12 25.20
C ASP A 157 -5.95 32.17 23.99
N GLU A 158 -7.23 32.35 24.25
CA GLU A 158 -8.25 32.41 23.20
C GLU A 158 -7.97 33.57 22.24
N GLY A 159 -8.12 33.30 20.95
CA GLY A 159 -7.96 34.27 19.87
C GLY A 159 -6.54 34.75 19.63
N VAL A 160 -5.54 34.18 20.32
CA VAL A 160 -4.13 34.49 20.08
C VAL A 160 -3.58 33.65 18.97
N ASP A 161 -2.84 34.29 18.04
CA ASP A 161 -2.12 33.62 16.97
C ASP A 161 -1.09 32.65 17.56
N THR A 162 -1.34 31.37 17.41
CA THR A 162 -0.52 30.30 17.96
C THR A 162 0.30 29.65 16.85
N GLU A 163 1.62 29.62 17.01
CA GLU A 163 2.53 28.97 16.08
C GLU A 163 2.56 27.46 16.29
N VAL A 164 2.39 26.74 15.17
CA VAL A 164 2.39 25.27 15.14
C VAL A 164 3.60 24.79 14.35
N GLN A 165 4.78 24.77 15.01
CA GLN A 165 6.00 24.31 14.35
C GLN A 165 5.97 22.81 14.10
N ARG A 166 6.23 22.39 12.85
CA ARG A 166 6.14 21.00 12.40
C ARG A 166 7.19 20.73 11.32
N PRO A 167 8.39 20.23 11.68
CA PRO A 167 9.31 19.72 10.68
C PRO A 167 8.72 18.46 10.02
N ILE A 168 8.77 18.48 8.69
CA ILE A 168 8.24 17.42 7.84
C ILE A 168 9.35 16.97 6.91
N GLU A 169 9.58 15.67 6.84
CA GLU A 169 10.51 15.06 5.90
C GLU A 169 9.75 14.15 4.95
N SER A 170 10.02 14.24 3.64
CA SER A 170 9.40 13.39 2.63
C SER A 170 10.38 13.08 1.51
N VAL A 171 10.56 11.80 1.20
CA VAL A 171 11.44 11.37 0.10
C VAL A 171 10.92 11.87 -1.25
N ARG A 172 9.60 11.90 -1.43
CA ARG A 172 8.95 12.43 -2.65
C ARG A 172 8.82 13.96 -2.66
N GLY A 173 9.02 14.60 -1.54
CA GLY A 173 8.65 16.00 -1.30
C GLY A 173 7.21 16.15 -0.80
N VAL A 174 7.00 17.16 0.02
CA VAL A 174 5.68 17.50 0.55
C VAL A 174 4.89 18.24 -0.53
N LYS A 175 3.67 17.78 -0.81
CA LYS A 175 2.77 18.38 -1.81
C LYS A 175 1.63 19.17 -1.17
N GLN A 176 1.22 18.76 0.02
CA GLN A 176 0.10 19.39 0.71
C GLN A 176 0.27 19.31 2.23
N VAL A 177 -0.07 20.40 2.89
CA VAL A 177 -0.24 20.46 4.34
C VAL A 177 -1.58 21.09 4.66
N ALA A 178 -2.35 20.46 5.54
CA ALA A 178 -3.61 21.00 6.05
C ALA A 178 -3.65 20.90 7.57
N ILE A 179 -4.24 21.91 8.22
CA ILE A 179 -4.44 21.93 9.66
C ILE A 179 -5.92 22.11 9.95
N PHE A 180 -6.42 21.26 10.82
CA PHE A 180 -7.79 21.28 11.30
C PHE A 180 -7.78 21.49 12.80
N ARG A 181 -8.69 22.32 13.30
CA ARG A 181 -9.09 22.31 14.69
C ARG A 181 -10.19 21.28 14.91
N VAL A 182 -10.17 20.64 16.05
CA VAL A 182 -11.19 19.67 16.44
C VAL A 182 -11.95 20.24 17.64
N GLU A 183 -13.24 20.48 17.44
CA GLU A 183 -14.17 21.03 18.42
C GLU A 183 -15.35 20.07 18.55
N ASN A 184 -15.62 19.59 19.76
CA ASN A 184 -16.71 18.63 20.00
C ASN A 184 -16.73 17.42 19.06
N GLY A 185 -15.55 16.95 18.63
CA GLY A 185 -15.38 15.84 17.70
C GLY A 185 -15.53 16.21 16.23
N VAL A 186 -15.81 17.46 15.90
CA VAL A 186 -15.92 17.97 14.53
C VAL A 186 -14.59 18.60 14.12
N SER A 187 -14.07 18.21 12.95
CA SER A 187 -12.84 18.77 12.36
C SER A 187 -13.20 19.91 11.42
N THR A 188 -12.67 21.11 11.69
CA THR A 188 -12.81 22.30 10.84
C THR A 188 -11.45 22.69 10.29
N GLU A 189 -11.34 22.81 8.97
CA GLU A 189 -10.10 23.23 8.31
C GLU A 189 -9.79 24.69 8.65
N MET A 190 -8.57 24.91 9.17
CA MET A 190 -8.05 26.23 9.51
C MET A 190 -7.05 26.73 8.50
N PHE A 191 -6.37 25.79 7.86
CA PHE A 191 -5.27 26.08 6.97
C PHE A 191 -5.12 24.97 5.95
N HIS A 192 -4.85 25.35 4.71
CA HIS A 192 -4.57 24.45 3.62
C HIS A 192 -3.57 25.11 2.65
N GLU A 193 -2.48 24.42 2.39
CA GLU A 193 -1.48 24.87 1.43
C GLU A 193 -1.10 23.77 0.46
N GLN A 194 -1.13 24.08 -0.83
CA GLN A 194 -0.54 23.27 -1.87
C GLN A 194 0.91 23.72 -2.07
N ILE A 195 1.83 22.79 -1.93
CA ILE A 195 3.27 23.07 -1.96
C ILE A 195 3.80 22.74 -3.34
N VAL A 196 4.41 23.70 -4.00
CA VAL A 196 5.00 23.56 -5.33
C VAL A 196 6.50 23.37 -5.22
N GLY A 197 7.02 22.39 -5.94
CA GLY A 197 8.46 22.09 -5.99
C GLY A 197 8.88 20.85 -5.20
N ASP A 198 10.19 20.64 -5.09
CA ASP A 198 10.79 19.49 -4.41
C ASP A 198 11.10 19.83 -2.95
N ASN A 199 10.08 19.80 -2.10
CA ASN A 199 10.19 20.13 -0.68
C ASN A 199 10.37 18.86 0.15
N LYS A 200 11.56 18.27 0.12
CA LYS A 200 11.89 17.04 0.86
C LYS A 200 12.03 17.26 2.36
N ASN A 201 12.50 18.46 2.73
CA ASN A 201 12.55 18.90 4.12
C ASN A 201 11.76 20.20 4.20
N PHE A 202 10.68 20.20 4.92
CA PHE A 202 9.76 21.32 5.02
C PHE A 202 9.54 21.67 6.49
N ASP A 203 10.03 22.84 6.89
CA ASP A 203 9.78 23.37 8.24
C ASP A 203 8.65 24.39 8.16
N TYR A 204 7.50 23.95 8.58
CA TYR A 204 6.28 24.71 8.43
C TYR A 204 5.77 25.22 9.79
N THR A 205 5.61 26.53 9.89
CA THR A 205 5.19 27.21 11.12
C THR A 205 3.97 28.10 10.85
N PRO A 206 2.78 27.49 10.63
CA PRO A 206 1.56 28.26 10.45
C PRO A 206 1.12 28.88 11.76
N LYS A 207 0.37 29.99 11.64
CA LYS A 207 -0.34 30.59 12.76
C LYS A 207 -1.81 30.24 12.66
N VAL A 208 -2.34 29.73 13.75
CA VAL A 208 -3.75 29.37 13.88
C VAL A 208 -4.34 30.01 15.13
N GLN A 209 -5.60 30.39 15.08
CA GLN A 209 -6.34 30.87 16.24
C GLN A 209 -7.20 29.75 16.79
N LEU A 210 -7.12 29.54 18.09
CA LEU A 210 -7.85 28.51 18.79
C LEU A 210 -8.97 29.15 19.61
N THR A 211 -10.04 28.39 19.78
CA THR A 211 -11.18 28.75 20.64
C THR A 211 -11.18 27.91 21.90
N GLU A 212 -11.92 28.31 22.94
CA GLU A 212 -12.07 27.53 24.15
C GLU A 212 -12.58 26.09 23.92
N GLU A 213 -13.29 25.87 22.82
CA GLU A 213 -13.85 24.55 22.44
C GLU A 213 -12.83 23.68 21.69
N THR A 214 -11.67 24.23 21.28
CA THR A 214 -10.66 23.50 20.54
C THR A 214 -9.93 22.52 21.47
N SER A 215 -10.18 21.23 21.27
CA SER A 215 -9.57 20.16 22.07
C SER A 215 -8.29 19.59 21.45
N GLN A 216 -8.14 19.69 20.12
CA GLN A 216 -7.01 19.15 19.37
C GLN A 216 -6.78 19.94 18.09
N LEU A 217 -5.52 19.96 17.65
CA LEU A 217 -5.14 20.25 16.27
C LEU A 217 -4.77 18.95 15.56
N LYS A 218 -5.33 18.76 14.36
CA LYS A 218 -5.00 17.66 13.46
C LYS A 218 -4.21 18.23 12.28
N VAL A 219 -2.98 17.78 12.11
CA VAL A 219 -2.11 18.15 10.98
C VAL A 219 -2.11 16.99 9.99
N VAL A 220 -2.44 17.26 8.74
CA VAL A 220 -2.44 16.28 7.65
C VAL A 220 -1.37 16.67 6.65
N VAL A 221 -0.49 15.74 6.33
CA VAL A 221 0.60 15.91 5.37
C VAL A 221 0.47 14.88 4.26
N SER A 222 0.56 15.33 3.02
CA SER A 222 0.54 14.47 1.84
C SER A 222 1.73 14.74 0.93
N ASP A 223 2.27 13.68 0.35
CA ASP A 223 3.24 13.72 -0.75
C ASP A 223 2.61 13.48 -2.12
N GLY A 224 1.28 13.58 -2.19
CA GLY A 224 0.48 13.44 -3.41
C GLY A 224 0.00 12.01 -3.69
N ARG A 225 0.38 11.03 -2.89
CA ARG A 225 -0.14 9.64 -3.02
C ARG A 225 -1.46 9.51 -2.29
N GLU A 226 -2.47 8.94 -2.96
CA GLU A 226 -3.77 8.67 -2.36
C GLU A 226 -3.65 7.62 -1.25
N GLY A 227 -4.28 7.88 -0.11
CA GLY A 227 -4.32 6.97 1.05
C GLY A 227 -2.97 6.80 1.77
N LYS A 228 -1.97 7.64 1.48
CA LYS A 228 -0.65 7.64 2.13
C LYS A 228 -0.41 8.93 2.95
N GLU A 229 -1.47 9.64 3.30
CA GLU A 229 -1.38 10.84 4.13
C GLU A 229 -0.94 10.47 5.54
N VAL A 230 -0.13 11.34 6.13
CA VAL A 230 0.29 11.24 7.52
C VAL A 230 -0.50 12.23 8.37
N ILE A 231 -1.03 11.74 9.48
CA ILE A 231 -1.84 12.53 10.40
C ILE A 231 -1.10 12.64 11.73
N GLY A 232 -0.83 13.89 12.14
CA GLY A 232 -0.35 14.21 13.48
C GLY A 232 -1.45 14.87 14.29
N ILE A 233 -1.56 14.52 15.58
CA ILE A 233 -2.54 15.10 16.50
C ILE A 233 -1.79 15.76 17.65
N VAL A 234 -2.13 17.01 17.92
CA VAL A 234 -1.64 17.78 19.08
C VAL A 234 -2.83 18.13 19.94
N LYS A 235 -2.76 17.83 21.22
CA LYS A 235 -3.75 18.29 22.21
C LYS A 235 -3.61 19.80 22.40
N THR A 236 -4.71 20.48 22.64
CA THR A 236 -4.73 21.91 22.90
C THR A 236 -5.37 22.18 24.24
N TYR A 237 -4.86 23.18 24.92
CA TYR A 237 -5.48 23.76 26.09
C TYR A 237 -5.52 25.27 25.88
N VAL A 238 -6.72 25.80 25.76
CA VAL A 238 -6.93 27.23 25.57
C VAL A 238 -7.31 27.83 26.92
N ASN A 239 -6.50 28.78 27.40
CA ASN A 239 -6.82 29.51 28.59
C ASN A 239 -7.99 30.46 28.28
N MET A 240 -9.04 30.30 29.02
CA MET A 240 -10.10 31.32 29.05
C MET A 240 -9.59 32.60 29.72
N GLU A 241 -10.22 33.71 29.41
CA GLU A 241 -9.95 34.93 30.15
C GLU A 241 -9.92 34.65 31.65
N VAL A 242 -8.86 35.08 32.26
CA VAL A 242 -8.60 34.83 33.66
C VAL A 242 -9.70 35.47 34.48
N VAL A 243 -10.64 34.66 34.92
CA VAL A 243 -11.58 35.10 35.94
C VAL A 243 -10.79 35.33 37.24
N GLN A 244 -10.58 36.57 37.59
CA GLN A 244 -9.98 36.89 38.89
C GLN A 244 -10.99 36.54 39.99
N LEU A 245 -10.75 35.45 40.68
CA LEU A 245 -11.50 35.13 41.87
C LEU A 245 -11.03 36.08 42.99
N LYS A 246 -11.90 36.95 43.40
CA LYS A 246 -11.67 37.83 44.55
C LYS A 246 -12.40 37.28 45.75
N VAL A 247 -11.68 37.12 46.85
CA VAL A 247 -12.27 36.83 48.15
C VAL A 247 -12.06 38.08 49.02
N GLY A 248 -13.11 38.88 49.13
CA GLY A 248 -13.02 40.23 49.74
C GLY A 248 -12.16 41.16 48.86
N SER A 249 -11.16 41.83 49.48
CA SER A 249 -10.22 42.67 48.73
C SER A 249 -9.01 41.93 48.17
N HIS A 250 -8.89 40.62 48.40
CA HIS A 250 -7.77 39.81 47.91
C HIS A 250 -8.08 39.21 46.54
N VAL A 251 -7.23 39.50 45.55
CA VAL A 251 -7.24 38.85 44.26
C VAL A 251 -6.45 37.53 44.39
N LEU A 252 -7.11 36.41 44.17
CA LEU A 252 -6.41 35.14 44.09
C LEU A 252 -5.65 35.13 42.77
N ALA A 253 -4.32 35.07 42.85
CA ALA A 253 -3.49 35.05 41.69
C ALA A 253 -3.83 33.81 40.84
N ASN A 254 -4.04 34.03 39.57
CA ASN A 254 -4.42 33.03 38.65
C ASN A 254 -3.18 32.49 37.95
N ALA A 255 -2.38 31.75 38.64
CA ALA A 255 -1.14 31.29 38.08
C ALA A 255 -1.12 29.81 37.75
N GLU A 256 -2.02 29.00 38.29
CA GLU A 256 -2.07 27.56 38.04
C GLU A 256 -3.42 26.99 38.49
N PRO A 257 -3.85 25.80 38.03
CA PRO A 257 -5.17 25.24 38.32
C PRO A 257 -5.44 24.94 39.79
N PHE A 258 -4.56 25.37 40.69
CA PHE A 258 -4.74 25.25 42.14
C PHE A 258 -4.35 26.57 42.82
N ALA A 259 -5.33 27.34 43.22
CA ALA A 259 -5.07 28.46 44.15
C ALA A 259 -4.69 27.90 45.53
N LEU A 260 -3.43 28.03 45.92
CA LEU A 260 -3.00 27.76 47.27
C LEU A 260 -3.44 28.96 48.12
N ILE A 261 -4.55 28.81 48.83
CA ILE A 261 -4.97 29.77 49.82
C ILE A 261 -4.17 29.50 51.11
N SER A 262 -3.34 30.44 51.52
CA SER A 262 -2.68 30.36 52.82
C SER A 262 -3.73 30.39 53.93
N LEU A 263 -3.68 29.43 54.83
CA LEU A 263 -4.57 29.39 55.99
C LEU A 263 -4.46 30.68 56.91
N ASN A 264 -3.35 31.37 56.79
CA ASN A 264 -3.16 32.62 57.53
C ASN A 264 -3.92 33.82 56.95
N ASP A 265 -4.37 33.71 55.68
CA ASP A 265 -5.14 34.73 54.98
C ASP A 265 -6.66 34.44 54.98
N MET A 266 -7.08 33.38 55.66
CA MET A 266 -8.49 33.04 55.78
C MET A 266 -9.16 34.05 56.74
N LYS A 267 -9.81 35.04 56.15
CA LYS A 267 -10.83 35.86 56.86
C LYS A 267 -12.19 35.23 56.56
N THR A 268 -13.10 35.43 57.53
CA THR A 268 -14.49 35.02 57.32
C THR A 268 -15.15 36.00 56.36
N TYR A 269 -15.48 35.59 55.20
CA TYR A 269 -16.22 36.32 54.17
C TYR A 269 -17.65 35.79 54.11
N SER A 270 -18.62 36.69 53.87
CA SER A 270 -19.98 36.24 53.62
C SER A 270 -20.03 35.51 52.21
N VAL A 271 -20.94 34.56 52.11
CA VAL A 271 -21.13 33.83 50.82
C VAL A 271 -21.52 34.79 49.69
N ASP A 272 -22.28 35.85 50.03
CA ASP A 272 -22.73 36.85 49.06
C ASP A 272 -21.55 37.73 48.55
N GLU A 273 -20.56 38.03 49.38
CA GLU A 273 -19.33 38.72 48.96
C GLU A 273 -18.46 37.86 48.05
N ALA A 274 -18.43 36.56 48.28
CA ALA A 274 -17.70 35.63 47.44
C ALA A 274 -18.36 35.43 46.06
N ILE A 275 -19.69 35.38 46.02
CA ILE A 275 -20.45 35.19 44.79
C ILE A 275 -20.47 36.45 43.92
N SER A 276 -20.60 37.65 44.51
CA SER A 276 -20.62 38.90 43.76
C SER A 276 -19.30 39.22 43.03
N SER A 277 -18.20 38.58 43.43
CA SER A 277 -16.91 38.72 42.77
C SER A 277 -16.66 37.77 41.61
N VAL A 278 -17.61 36.92 41.29
CA VAL A 278 -17.55 35.94 40.22
C VAL A 278 -18.58 36.23 39.10
N GLU A 279 -18.88 37.51 38.85
CA GLU A 279 -19.93 37.92 37.89
C GLU A 279 -19.69 37.48 36.46
N SER A 280 -18.49 37.06 36.09
CA SER A 280 -18.17 36.59 34.72
C SER A 280 -17.76 35.12 34.61
N ALA A 281 -17.76 34.37 35.70
CA ALA A 281 -17.49 32.94 35.64
C ALA A 281 -18.64 32.22 34.92
N LYS A 282 -18.53 32.08 33.65
CA LYS A 282 -19.30 31.10 32.88
C LYS A 282 -18.75 29.73 33.23
N ASN A 283 -19.42 28.96 34.06
CA ASN A 283 -19.12 27.57 34.41
C ASN A 283 -17.95 27.39 35.43
N VAL A 284 -18.27 27.44 36.70
CA VAL A 284 -17.54 26.70 37.72
C VAL A 284 -18.22 25.37 37.97
#